data_e4f0a3c09a3b099da33b6165ef00526d
#
_entry.id   e4f0a3c09a3b099da33b6165ef00526d
#
_cell.length_a   1.000
_cell.length_b   1.000
_cell.length_c   1.000
_cell.angle_alpha   90.00
_cell.angle_beta   90.00
_cell.angle_gamma   90.00
#
_symmetry.space_group_name_H-M   'P 1'
#
loop_
_entity.id
_entity.type
_entity.pdbx_description
1 polymer ?
#
loop_
_entity_poly.entity_id
_entity_poly.type
_entity_poly.pdbx_seq_one_letter_code
_entity_poly.pdbx_strand_id
1 'polypeptide(L)'
;MGLTWLGIVVIAILLLMGYGGYRRGFIKEILSFFFVFLAVALAGVFNPGVSTFLKEKTPLYETLQGSINGLSYLISYVMASLAIKAASCILDIIAGLPLINTANRFTGALIGLLKGTVFIWLAFLFVTVLYSTDIGKQGLDLIQKDSFLSVLYRYDVFVRILIQ
;
A
#
# COMPACT_ATOMS: atom_id res chain seq x y z
N MET A 1 -4.31 17.72 -23.81
CA MET A 1 -4.25 16.65 -22.81
C MET A 1 -5.33 16.94 -21.79
N GLY A 2 -6.24 16.02 -21.54
CA GLY A 2 -7.36 16.19 -20.61
C GLY A 2 -7.22 15.20 -19.44
N LEU A 3 -8.09 15.38 -18.45
CA LEU A 3 -8.23 14.43 -17.35
C LEU A 3 -8.95 13.18 -17.88
N THR A 4 -8.33 12.02 -17.75
CA THR A 4 -8.93 10.74 -18.16
C THR A 4 -9.74 10.14 -17.02
N TRP A 5 -10.56 9.11 -17.31
CA TRP A 5 -11.30 8.37 -16.28
C TRP A 5 -10.34 7.79 -15.22
N LEU A 6 -9.14 7.38 -15.62
CA LEU A 6 -8.11 6.85 -14.71
C LEU A 6 -7.59 7.95 -13.77
N GLY A 7 -7.36 9.15 -14.29
CA GLY A 7 -6.99 10.31 -13.47
C GLY A 7 -8.07 10.66 -12.44
N ILE A 8 -9.36 10.58 -12.83
CA ILE A 8 -10.47 10.81 -11.90
C ILE A 8 -10.46 9.75 -10.77
N VAL A 9 -10.25 8.48 -11.12
CA VAL A 9 -10.16 7.39 -10.12
C VAL A 9 -9.00 7.62 -9.16
N VAL A 10 -7.83 8.00 -9.67
CA VAL A 10 -6.65 8.27 -8.82
C VAL A 10 -6.90 9.47 -7.90
N ILE A 11 -7.50 10.55 -8.40
CA ILE A 11 -7.90 11.70 -7.56
C ILE A 11 -8.89 11.27 -6.48
N ALA A 12 -9.89 10.46 -6.83
CA ALA A 12 -10.86 9.95 -5.86
C ALA A 12 -10.18 9.11 -4.76
N ILE A 13 -9.23 8.24 -5.13
CA ILE A 13 -8.44 7.46 -4.17
C ILE A 13 -7.65 8.39 -3.24
N LEU A 14 -6.97 9.40 -3.77
CA LEU A 14 -6.22 10.37 -2.96
C LEU A 14 -7.14 11.12 -2.00
N LEU A 15 -8.30 11.59 -2.46
CA LEU A 15 -9.28 12.26 -1.61
C LEU A 15 -9.82 11.35 -0.51
N LEU A 16 -10.11 10.08 -0.83
CA LEU A 16 -10.55 9.10 0.16
C LEU A 16 -9.46 8.82 1.21
N MET A 17 -8.20 8.72 0.81
CA MET A 17 -7.08 8.53 1.74
C MET A 17 -6.85 9.77 2.60
N GLY A 18 -6.94 10.97 2.02
CA GLY A 18 -6.89 12.22 2.77
C GLY A 18 -8.03 12.36 3.78
N TYR A 19 -9.25 12.05 3.36
CA TYR A 19 -10.41 12.05 4.24
C TYR A 19 -10.30 11.01 5.36
N GLY A 20 -9.80 9.81 5.04
CA GLY A 20 -9.48 8.78 6.02
C GLY A 20 -8.47 9.25 7.06
N GLY A 21 -7.42 9.93 6.63
CA GLY A 21 -6.41 10.54 7.50
C GLY A 21 -7.00 11.67 8.37
N TYR A 22 -7.86 12.52 7.80
CA TYR A 22 -8.59 13.55 8.54
C TYR A 22 -9.45 12.96 9.67
N ARG A 23 -10.16 11.87 9.40
CA ARG A 23 -11.00 11.20 10.41
C ARG A 23 -10.19 10.54 11.52
N ARG A 24 -9.06 9.94 11.18
CA ARG A 24 -8.20 9.23 12.15
C ARG A 24 -7.32 10.16 12.96
N GLY A 25 -6.91 11.28 12.35
CA GLY A 25 -5.95 12.22 12.90
C GLY A 25 -4.50 11.77 12.71
N PHE A 26 -3.58 12.71 12.91
CA PHE A 26 -2.14 12.56 12.68
C PHE A 26 -1.52 11.37 13.42
N ILE A 27 -1.79 11.26 14.72
CA ILE A 27 -1.19 10.23 15.57
C ILE A 27 -1.57 8.83 15.08
N LYS A 28 -2.87 8.60 14.81
CA LYS A 28 -3.35 7.29 14.34
C LYS A 28 -2.85 6.99 12.93
N GLU A 29 -2.70 8.00 12.08
CA GLU A 29 -2.22 7.81 10.71
C GLU A 29 -0.72 7.48 10.67
N ILE A 30 0.11 8.10 11.52
CA ILE A 30 1.52 7.74 11.69
C ILE A 30 1.65 6.32 12.27
N LEU A 31 0.90 5.98 13.30
CA LEU A 31 0.90 4.63 13.86
C LEU A 31 0.49 3.57 12.81
N SER A 32 -0.52 3.88 12.00
CA SER A 32 -0.92 3.02 10.88
C SER A 32 0.21 2.80 9.87
N PHE A 33 1.03 3.82 9.63
CA PHE A 33 2.21 3.71 8.76
C PHE A 33 3.28 2.81 9.39
N PHE A 34 3.56 3.02 10.67
CA PHE A 34 4.51 2.19 11.42
C PHE A 34 4.08 0.71 11.47
N PHE A 35 2.78 0.46 11.62
CA PHE A 35 2.23 -0.90 11.66
C PHE A 35 2.41 -1.67 10.35
N VAL A 36 2.46 -0.99 9.19
CA VAL A 36 2.78 -1.64 7.91
C VAL A 36 4.20 -2.23 7.96
N PHE A 37 5.18 -1.47 8.43
CA PHE A 37 6.56 -1.96 8.55
C PHE A 37 6.68 -3.08 9.57
N LEU A 38 5.96 -2.96 10.69
CA LEU A 38 5.90 -4.00 11.72
C LEU A 38 5.28 -5.28 11.16
N ALA A 39 4.23 -5.18 10.34
CA ALA A 39 3.59 -6.32 9.69
C ALA A 39 4.54 -7.03 8.70
N VAL A 40 5.33 -6.26 7.94
CA VAL A 40 6.37 -6.81 7.05
C VAL A 40 7.43 -7.56 7.84
N ALA A 41 7.92 -6.98 8.94
CA ALA A 41 8.92 -7.62 9.81
C ALA A 41 8.37 -8.91 10.44
N LEU A 42 7.15 -8.87 10.99
CA LEU A 42 6.49 -10.06 11.56
C LEU A 42 6.17 -11.11 10.51
N ALA A 43 5.80 -10.72 9.30
CA ALA A 43 5.61 -11.65 8.19
C ALA A 43 6.89 -12.45 7.90
N GLY A 44 8.06 -11.80 7.96
CA GLY A 44 9.35 -12.50 7.85
C GLY A 44 9.57 -13.54 8.93
N VAL A 45 9.16 -13.27 10.16
CA VAL A 45 9.26 -14.20 11.29
C VAL A 45 8.28 -15.38 11.16
N PHE A 46 7.05 -15.13 10.70
CA PHE A 46 6.02 -16.19 10.55
C PHE A 46 6.16 -16.99 9.26
N ASN A 47 6.82 -16.42 8.24
CA ASN A 47 6.93 -17.04 6.92
C ASN A 47 7.50 -18.48 6.93
N PRO A 48 8.53 -18.85 7.69
CA PRO A 48 9.04 -20.23 7.71
C PRO A 48 7.96 -21.23 8.11
N GLY A 49 7.17 -20.93 9.16
CA GLY A 49 6.07 -21.81 9.60
C GLY A 49 4.97 -21.95 8.56
N VAL A 50 4.54 -20.83 7.95
CA VAL A 50 3.51 -20.83 6.90
C VAL A 50 4.02 -21.55 5.66
N SER A 51 5.26 -21.34 5.26
CA SER A 51 5.89 -22.00 4.11
C SER A 51 5.93 -23.53 4.30
N THR A 52 6.35 -24.00 5.49
CA THR A 52 6.37 -25.42 5.82
C THR A 52 4.96 -26.02 5.78
N PHE A 53 4.00 -25.33 6.39
CA PHE A 53 2.60 -25.78 6.38
C PHE A 53 2.03 -25.89 4.96
N LEU A 54 2.30 -24.92 4.09
CA LEU A 54 1.85 -24.95 2.70
C LEU A 54 2.51 -26.10 1.91
N LYS A 55 3.79 -26.37 2.16
CA LYS A 55 4.52 -27.45 1.49
C LYS A 55 4.05 -28.84 1.90
N GLU A 56 3.73 -29.04 3.17
CA GLU A 56 3.37 -30.35 3.71
C GLU A 56 1.88 -30.68 3.58
N LYS A 57 1.01 -29.67 3.67
CA LYS A 57 -0.45 -29.86 3.82
C LYS A 57 -1.27 -29.53 2.58
N THR A 58 -0.64 -28.94 1.54
CA THR A 58 -1.42 -28.41 0.43
C THR A 58 -0.98 -29.01 -0.91
N PRO A 59 -1.91 -29.61 -1.72
CA PRO A 59 -1.59 -30.10 -3.06
C PRO A 59 -1.18 -29.00 -4.03
N LEU A 60 -1.38 -27.72 -3.65
CA LEU A 60 -0.94 -26.54 -4.40
C LEU A 60 0.58 -26.45 -4.58
N TYR A 61 1.36 -27.20 -3.78
CA TYR A 61 2.83 -27.19 -3.86
C TYR A 61 3.32 -27.63 -5.23
N GLU A 62 2.75 -28.71 -5.79
CA GLU A 62 3.16 -29.22 -7.10
C GLU A 62 2.84 -28.27 -8.24
N THR A 63 1.75 -27.49 -8.12
CA THR A 63 1.31 -26.54 -9.15
C THR A 63 2.03 -25.21 -9.08
N LEU A 64 2.46 -24.78 -7.89
CA LEU A 64 2.98 -23.44 -7.62
C LEU A 64 4.44 -23.42 -7.16
N GLN A 65 5.25 -24.43 -7.50
CA GLN A 65 6.64 -24.60 -7.02
C GLN A 65 7.49 -23.30 -7.08
N GLY A 66 7.36 -22.48 -8.12
CA GLY A 66 8.09 -21.23 -8.26
C GLY A 66 7.54 -20.06 -7.44
N SER A 67 6.25 -20.09 -7.09
CA SER A 67 5.55 -18.96 -6.45
C SER A 67 5.21 -19.17 -4.98
N ILE A 68 5.46 -20.37 -4.43
CA ILE A 68 5.03 -20.74 -3.09
C ILE A 68 5.65 -19.89 -1.99
N ASN A 69 6.89 -19.46 -2.17
CA ASN A 69 7.57 -18.57 -1.20
C ASN A 69 6.93 -17.18 -1.17
N GLY A 70 6.54 -16.66 -2.34
CA GLY A 70 5.81 -15.39 -2.42
C GLY A 70 4.41 -15.49 -1.81
N LEU A 71 3.71 -16.59 -2.08
CA LEU A 71 2.37 -16.86 -1.54
C LEU A 71 2.42 -17.02 -0.02
N SER A 72 3.37 -17.79 0.52
CA SER A 72 3.55 -17.97 1.96
C SER A 72 3.87 -16.66 2.67
N TYR A 73 4.69 -15.80 2.04
CA TYR A 73 4.99 -14.49 2.59
C TYR A 73 3.77 -13.58 2.59
N LEU A 74 2.98 -13.59 1.52
CA LEU A 74 1.72 -12.83 1.44
C LEU A 74 0.74 -13.25 2.53
N ILE A 75 0.56 -14.55 2.73
CA ILE A 75 -0.31 -15.10 3.79
C ILE A 75 0.21 -14.67 5.17
N SER A 76 1.52 -14.80 5.41
CA SER A 76 2.16 -14.37 6.66
C SER A 76 1.96 -12.87 6.91
N TYR A 77 2.06 -12.05 5.87
CA TYR A 77 1.80 -10.61 5.96
C TYR A 77 0.34 -10.29 6.31
N VAL A 78 -0.61 -10.98 5.68
CA VAL A 78 -2.03 -10.80 6.01
C VAL A 78 -2.31 -11.20 7.45
N MET A 79 -1.79 -12.35 7.91
CA MET A 79 -1.94 -12.80 9.30
C MET A 79 -1.33 -11.80 10.30
N ALA A 80 -0.11 -11.35 10.05
CA ALA A 80 0.56 -10.35 10.88
C ALA A 80 -0.23 -9.02 10.93
N SER A 81 -0.73 -8.56 9.78
CA SER A 81 -1.54 -7.34 9.67
C SER A 81 -2.84 -7.44 10.47
N LEU A 82 -3.51 -8.58 10.41
CA LEU A 82 -4.74 -8.82 11.18
C LEU A 82 -4.47 -8.87 12.69
N ALA A 83 -3.39 -9.52 13.10
CA ALA A 83 -2.97 -9.57 14.51
C ALA A 83 -2.66 -8.18 15.07
N ILE A 84 -1.89 -7.37 14.31
CA ILE A 84 -1.58 -5.98 14.70
C ILE A 84 -2.86 -5.15 14.76
N LYS A 85 -3.77 -5.30 13.79
CA LYS A 85 -5.03 -4.56 13.76
C LYS A 85 -5.92 -4.93 14.96
N ALA A 86 -5.99 -6.20 15.32
CA ALA A 86 -6.71 -6.66 16.51
C ALA A 86 -6.11 -6.08 17.80
N ALA A 87 -4.78 -6.12 17.95
CA ALA A 87 -4.08 -5.52 19.09
C ALA A 87 -4.29 -4.00 19.15
N SER A 88 -4.27 -3.30 18.02
CA SER A 88 -4.52 -1.85 17.93
C SER A 88 -5.95 -1.50 18.35
N CYS A 89 -6.93 -2.33 18.00
CA CYS A 89 -8.32 -2.13 18.43
C CYS A 89 -8.47 -2.21 19.94
N ILE A 90 -7.78 -3.15 20.59
CA ILE A 90 -7.76 -3.29 22.06
C ILE A 90 -7.09 -2.06 22.70
N LEU A 91 -5.98 -1.59 22.15
CA LEU A 91 -5.30 -0.39 22.63
C LEU A 91 -6.16 0.88 22.49
N ASP A 92 -6.92 1.01 21.38
CA ASP A 92 -7.86 2.13 21.18
C ASP A 92 -8.97 2.16 22.26
N ILE A 93 -9.45 1.00 22.69
CA ILE A 93 -10.46 0.86 23.75
C ILE A 93 -9.88 1.26 25.13
N ILE A 94 -8.64 0.81 25.42
CA ILE A 94 -7.98 1.06 26.71
C ILE A 94 -7.51 2.53 26.80
N ALA A 95 -6.99 3.08 25.72
CA ALA A 95 -6.39 4.41 25.73
C ALA A 95 -7.42 5.54 25.76
N GLY A 96 -8.68 5.32 25.39
CA GLY A 96 -9.79 6.28 25.52
C GLY A 96 -9.52 7.71 25.01
N LEU A 97 -8.53 7.88 24.11
CA LEU A 97 -7.92 9.16 23.78
C LEU A 97 -8.82 10.04 22.90
N PRO A 98 -9.48 11.07 23.45
CA PRO A 98 -10.11 12.13 22.66
C PRO A 98 -9.04 13.15 22.22
N LEU A 99 -7.97 12.71 21.54
CA LEU A 99 -6.97 13.62 20.96
C LEU A 99 -7.45 14.17 19.61
N ILE A 100 -8.65 14.74 19.57
CA ILE A 100 -9.22 15.25 18.33
C ILE A 100 -9.23 16.78 18.36
N ASN A 101 -8.04 17.35 18.30
CA ASN A 101 -7.90 18.76 17.99
C ASN A 101 -7.96 18.96 16.45
N THR A 102 -8.55 20.06 15.97
CA THR A 102 -8.68 20.35 14.53
C THR A 102 -7.33 20.30 13.82
N ALA A 103 -6.26 20.77 14.46
CA ALA A 103 -4.90 20.68 13.95
C ALA A 103 -4.45 19.23 13.73
N ASN A 104 -4.76 18.32 14.65
CA ASN A 104 -4.44 16.89 14.52
C ASN A 104 -5.18 16.24 13.34
N ARG A 105 -6.42 16.63 13.09
CA ARG A 105 -7.20 16.14 11.94
C ARG A 105 -6.65 16.64 10.61
N PHE A 106 -6.32 17.93 10.53
CA PHE A 106 -5.78 18.50 9.30
C PHE A 106 -4.42 17.88 8.94
N THR A 107 -3.54 17.76 9.91
CA THR A 107 -2.24 17.08 9.72
C THR A 107 -2.41 15.61 9.36
N GLY A 108 -3.41 14.93 9.93
CA GLY A 108 -3.79 13.57 9.55
C GLY A 108 -4.22 13.47 8.08
N ALA A 109 -4.96 14.46 7.57
CA ALA A 109 -5.33 14.51 6.16
C ALA A 109 -4.09 14.62 5.25
N LEU A 110 -3.12 15.46 5.61
CA LEU A 110 -1.87 15.61 4.86
C LEU A 110 -1.06 14.29 4.82
N ILE A 111 -0.96 13.61 5.95
CA ILE A 111 -0.29 12.28 6.00
C ILE A 111 -1.07 11.25 5.19
N GLY A 112 -2.40 11.27 5.23
CA GLY A 112 -3.25 10.40 4.40
C GLY A 112 -3.03 10.63 2.90
N LEU A 113 -2.93 11.89 2.46
CA LEU A 113 -2.61 12.24 1.08
C LEU A 113 -1.19 11.80 0.69
N LEU A 114 -0.21 12.04 1.55
CA LEU A 114 1.18 11.61 1.32
C LEU A 114 1.27 10.10 1.15
N LYS A 115 0.64 9.36 2.04
CA LYS A 115 0.54 7.90 1.96
C LYS A 115 -0.13 7.44 0.67
N GLY A 116 -1.22 8.09 0.27
CA GLY A 116 -1.91 7.83 -0.99
C GLY A 116 -1.00 8.04 -2.20
N THR A 117 -0.23 9.13 -2.20
CA THR A 117 0.75 9.42 -3.25
C THR A 117 1.82 8.33 -3.34
N VAL A 118 2.37 7.88 -2.21
CA VAL A 118 3.34 6.78 -2.17
C VAL A 118 2.76 5.49 -2.75
N PHE A 119 1.51 5.14 -2.42
CA PHE A 119 0.84 3.96 -3.00
C PHE A 119 0.67 4.07 -4.52
N ILE A 120 0.32 5.24 -5.04
CA ILE A 120 0.19 5.46 -6.48
C ILE A 120 1.55 5.38 -7.15
N TRP A 121 2.60 5.91 -6.55
CA TRP A 121 3.97 5.80 -7.04
C TRP A 121 4.44 4.34 -7.10
N LEU A 122 4.12 3.54 -6.10
CA LEU A 122 4.40 2.10 -6.15
C LEU A 122 3.64 1.40 -7.28
N ALA A 123 2.39 1.80 -7.55
CA ALA A 123 1.65 1.28 -8.70
C ALA A 123 2.30 1.71 -10.04
N PHE A 124 2.76 2.94 -10.16
CA PHE A 124 3.49 3.41 -11.35
C PHE A 124 4.82 2.66 -11.53
N LEU A 125 5.57 2.43 -10.44
CA LEU A 125 6.77 1.61 -10.47
C LEU A 125 6.47 0.21 -11.00
N PHE A 126 5.39 -0.42 -10.52
CA PHE A 126 4.97 -1.73 -10.99
C PHE A 126 4.64 -1.75 -12.49
N VAL A 127 3.91 -0.75 -12.99
CA VAL A 127 3.63 -0.59 -14.42
C VAL A 127 4.93 -0.38 -15.21
N THR A 128 5.88 0.38 -14.67
CA THR A 128 7.18 0.64 -15.31
C THR A 128 8.04 -0.63 -15.39
N VAL A 129 8.08 -1.44 -14.33
CA VAL A 129 8.79 -2.74 -14.33
C VAL A 129 8.21 -3.70 -15.38
N LEU A 130 6.89 -3.63 -15.62
CA LEU A 130 6.20 -4.44 -16.64
C LEU A 130 6.30 -3.84 -18.07
N TYR A 131 7.14 -2.83 -18.29
CA TYR A 131 7.26 -2.15 -19.61
C TYR A 131 7.52 -3.10 -20.80
N SER A 132 8.19 -4.22 -20.58
CA SER A 132 8.43 -5.23 -21.61
C SER A 132 7.17 -5.99 -22.05
N THR A 133 6.09 -5.91 -21.28
CA THR A 133 4.80 -6.55 -21.56
C THR A 133 3.82 -5.59 -22.23
N ASP A 134 2.83 -6.12 -22.94
CA ASP A 134 1.78 -5.30 -23.54
C ASP A 134 0.94 -4.55 -22.51
N ILE A 135 0.75 -5.15 -21.32
CA ILE A 135 0.03 -4.53 -20.19
C ILE A 135 0.82 -3.30 -19.70
N GLY A 136 2.13 -3.43 -19.51
CA GLY A 136 2.97 -2.31 -19.06
C GLY A 136 2.99 -1.15 -20.05
N LYS A 137 3.11 -1.45 -21.37
CA LYS A 137 3.06 -0.43 -22.44
C LYS A 137 1.73 0.32 -22.44
N GLN A 138 0.60 -0.40 -22.40
CA GLN A 138 -0.73 0.22 -22.34
C GLN A 138 -0.91 1.05 -21.08
N GLY A 139 -0.43 0.57 -19.93
CA GLY A 139 -0.49 1.31 -18.67
C GLY A 139 0.28 2.63 -18.73
N LEU A 140 1.50 2.62 -19.27
CA LEU A 140 2.31 3.84 -19.44
C LEU A 140 1.68 4.82 -20.43
N ASP A 141 1.12 4.33 -21.54
CA ASP A 141 0.41 5.16 -22.52
C ASP A 141 -0.79 5.87 -21.86
N LEU A 142 -1.57 5.17 -21.05
CA LEU A 142 -2.67 5.76 -20.28
C LEU A 142 -2.19 6.83 -19.26
N ILE A 143 -1.09 6.57 -18.55
CA ILE A 143 -0.50 7.52 -17.62
C ILE A 143 -0.03 8.78 -18.34
N GLN A 144 0.63 8.64 -19.49
CA GLN A 144 1.17 9.77 -20.26
C GLN A 144 0.09 10.61 -20.94
N LYS A 145 -1.04 10.02 -21.34
CA LYS A 145 -2.19 10.72 -21.94
C LYS A 145 -2.95 11.59 -20.95
N ASP A 146 -2.85 11.31 -19.66
CA ASP A 146 -3.53 12.06 -18.61
C ASP A 146 -2.64 13.17 -18.06
N SER A 147 -3.17 14.39 -17.99
CA SER A 147 -2.42 15.55 -17.51
C SER A 147 -2.03 15.46 -16.04
N PHE A 148 -2.89 14.90 -15.19
CA PHE A 148 -2.63 14.76 -13.77
C PHE A 148 -1.67 13.61 -13.49
N LEU A 149 -1.91 12.45 -14.10
CA LEU A 149 -1.06 11.26 -13.90
C LEU A 149 0.34 11.47 -14.45
N SER A 150 0.50 12.16 -15.59
CA SER A 150 1.81 12.44 -16.18
C SER A 150 2.66 13.35 -15.26
N VAL A 151 2.05 14.33 -14.61
CA VAL A 151 2.72 15.17 -13.60
C VAL A 151 3.11 14.30 -12.39
N LEU A 152 2.19 13.50 -11.87
CA LEU A 152 2.43 12.65 -10.70
C LEU A 152 3.53 11.61 -10.98
N TYR A 153 3.56 11.05 -12.19
CA TYR A 153 4.60 10.12 -12.65
C TYR A 153 5.97 10.79 -12.79
N ARG A 154 6.02 12.05 -13.25
CA ARG A 154 7.27 12.81 -13.36
C ARG A 154 7.95 13.02 -12.00
N TYR A 155 7.16 13.18 -10.93
CA TYR A 155 7.65 13.36 -9.56
C TYR A 155 7.80 12.05 -8.80
N ASP A 156 7.56 10.90 -9.44
CA ASP A 156 7.72 9.59 -8.83
C ASP A 156 9.20 9.32 -8.53
N VAL A 157 9.51 9.27 -7.23
CA VAL A 157 10.87 9.03 -6.74
C VAL A 157 11.33 7.61 -7.05
N PHE A 158 10.45 6.62 -6.96
CA PHE A 158 10.79 5.21 -7.17
C PHE A 158 11.11 4.92 -8.64
N VAL A 159 10.31 5.46 -9.56
CA VAL A 159 10.56 5.35 -11.00
C VAL A 159 11.86 6.04 -11.39
N ARG A 160 12.12 7.21 -10.79
CA ARG A 160 13.35 7.97 -11.07
C ARG A 160 14.60 7.21 -10.63
N ILE A 161 14.56 6.51 -9.48
CA ILE A 161 15.68 5.68 -8.99
C ILE A 161 15.88 4.45 -9.89
N LEU A 162 14.81 3.89 -10.46
CA LEU A 162 14.89 2.72 -11.32
C LEU A 162 15.51 3.04 -12.70
N ILE A 163 15.31 4.27 -13.21
CA ILE A 163 15.75 4.67 -14.56
C ILE A 163 17.18 5.28 -14.55
N GLN A 164 17.73 5.61 -13.38
CA GLN A 164 19.15 6.02 -13.22
C GLN A 164 20.07 4.83 -13.25
#